data_cd32e18f254cf0fb31afe5c79fd2b32c
#
_entry.id   cd32e18f254cf0fb31afe5c79fd2b32c
#
_cell.length_a   1.000
_cell.length_b   1.000
_cell.length_c   1.000
_cell.angle_alpha   90.00
_cell.angle_beta   90.00
_cell.angle_gamma   90.00
#
_symmetry.space_group_name_H-M   'P 1'
#
loop_
_entity.id
_entity.type
_entity.pdbx_description
1 polymer ?
#
loop_
_entity_poly.entity_id
_entity_poly.type
_entity_poly.pdbx_seq_one_letter_code
_entity_poly.pdbx_strand_id
1 'polypeptide(L)'
;DRSRGLGDVYKRQVQSEVDLLLKDADLTTQAESIKKWYDGYHFGAFDVYCPWDVMNYLLELQRNPKAKPISYWKNTSDNAIIRSFIDYAGSTITNKLETLMAGGCIVQRVDENLTYDYLHSSEDNLWSTLYLTGYLTKAREEDYKGELPDGMVALMIPNAEIKEIFETTVIKWFDDSTK
;
A
#
# COMPACT_ATOMS: atom_id res chain seq x y z
N ASP A 1 -19.54 -17.40 -6.43
CA ASP A 1 -18.27 -16.88 -5.95
C ASP A 1 -18.45 -15.91 -4.77
N ARG A 2 -18.99 -16.45 -3.67
CA ARG A 2 -19.25 -15.69 -2.44
C ARG A 2 -17.96 -15.41 -1.64
N SER A 3 -16.87 -16.13 -1.90
CA SER A 3 -15.61 -15.97 -1.17
C SER A 3 -14.81 -14.75 -1.62
N ARG A 4 -14.92 -14.34 -2.88
CA ARG A 4 -14.34 -13.08 -3.37
C ARG A 4 -15.07 -11.86 -2.81
N GLY A 5 -16.40 -11.91 -2.68
CA GLY A 5 -17.18 -10.81 -2.14
C GLY A 5 -16.93 -10.53 -0.66
N LEU A 6 -16.70 -11.56 0.14
CA LEU A 6 -16.41 -11.41 1.58
C LEU A 6 -14.98 -10.88 1.82
N GLY A 7 -13.98 -11.35 1.08
CA GLY A 7 -12.61 -10.84 1.17
C GLY A 7 -12.49 -9.37 0.77
N ASP A 8 -13.29 -8.94 -0.21
CA ASP A 8 -13.33 -7.54 -0.65
C ASP A 8 -14.07 -6.63 0.34
N VAL A 9 -15.10 -7.12 1.00
CA VAL A 9 -15.84 -6.37 2.04
C VAL A 9 -14.96 -6.12 3.27
N TYR A 10 -14.17 -7.09 3.68
CA TYR A 10 -13.25 -6.93 4.82
C TYR A 10 -12.02 -6.08 4.53
N LYS A 11 -11.70 -5.85 3.26
CA LYS A 11 -10.55 -5.03 2.85
C LYS A 11 -10.89 -3.57 2.60
N ARG A 12 -12.14 -3.19 2.70
CA ARG A 12 -12.62 -1.85 2.35
C ARG A 12 -13.39 -1.24 3.50
N GLN A 13 -12.79 -0.24 4.12
CA GLN A 13 -13.51 0.66 5.03
C GLN A 13 -13.47 2.07 4.46
N VAL A 14 -14.64 2.71 4.37
CA VAL A 14 -14.74 4.11 3.97
C VAL A 14 -14.63 5.03 5.20
N GLN A 15 -14.33 6.31 4.96
CA GLN A 15 -14.14 7.30 6.02
C GLN A 15 -15.28 7.33 7.04
N SER A 16 -16.53 7.26 6.59
CA SER A 16 -17.71 7.28 7.48
C SER A 16 -17.76 6.10 8.44
N GLU A 17 -17.31 4.92 8.01
CA GLU A 17 -17.25 3.73 8.86
C GLU A 17 -16.15 3.85 9.92
N VAL A 18 -15.00 4.39 9.53
CA VAL A 18 -13.90 4.65 10.46
C VAL A 18 -14.30 5.72 11.48
N ASP A 19 -14.93 6.81 11.05
CA ASP A 19 -15.40 7.86 11.93
C ASP A 19 -16.41 7.33 12.97
N LEU A 20 -17.30 6.43 12.57
CA LEU A 20 -18.25 5.78 13.46
C LEU A 20 -17.54 4.90 14.50
N LEU A 21 -16.58 4.10 14.07
CA LEU A 21 -15.77 3.27 14.98
C LEU A 21 -15.02 4.11 16.00
N LEU A 22 -14.41 5.20 15.57
CA LEU A 22 -13.67 6.12 16.44
C LEU A 22 -14.59 6.80 17.46
N LYS A 23 -15.79 7.17 17.04
CA LYS A 23 -16.80 7.77 17.94
C LYS A 23 -17.25 6.76 18.98
N ASP A 24 -17.56 5.54 18.58
CA ASP A 24 -18.01 4.47 19.49
C ASP A 24 -16.90 4.08 20.50
N ALA A 25 -15.64 4.15 20.10
CA ALA A 25 -14.49 3.86 20.95
C ALA A 25 -13.99 5.07 21.76
N ASP A 26 -14.56 6.26 21.57
CA ASP A 26 -14.11 7.53 22.15
C ASP A 26 -12.64 7.88 21.78
N LEU A 27 -12.30 7.64 20.53
CA LEU A 27 -10.94 7.82 19.99
C LEU A 27 -10.91 8.79 18.79
N THR A 28 -11.83 9.76 18.72
CA THR A 28 -11.94 10.70 17.59
C THR A 28 -10.69 11.57 17.37
N THR A 29 -9.90 11.79 18.40
CA THR A 29 -8.63 12.52 18.31
C THR A 29 -7.56 11.78 17.50
N GLN A 30 -7.74 10.50 17.23
CA GLN A 30 -6.81 9.67 16.45
C GLN A 30 -7.13 9.61 14.96
N ALA A 31 -8.18 10.29 14.51
CA ALA A 31 -8.67 10.20 13.13
C ALA A 31 -7.59 10.56 12.08
N GLU A 32 -6.82 11.62 12.31
CA GLU A 32 -5.77 12.05 11.36
C GLU A 32 -4.62 11.04 11.29
N SER A 33 -4.19 10.50 12.42
CA SER A 33 -3.14 9.48 12.46
C SER A 33 -3.57 8.21 11.73
N ILE A 34 -4.80 7.76 11.95
CA ILE A 34 -5.36 6.58 11.30
C ILE A 34 -5.48 6.81 9.79
N LYS A 35 -5.93 7.97 9.36
CA LYS A 35 -6.01 8.33 7.95
C LYS A 35 -4.63 8.31 7.28
N LYS A 36 -3.64 8.94 7.88
CA LYS A 36 -2.28 9.00 7.34
C LYS A 36 -1.65 7.61 7.18
N TRP A 37 -1.90 6.72 8.12
CA TRP A 37 -1.24 5.41 8.17
C TRP A 37 -1.96 4.31 7.42
N TYR A 38 -3.30 4.31 7.39
CA TYR A 38 -4.09 3.15 6.99
C TYR A 38 -5.10 3.42 5.88
N ASP A 39 -5.27 4.67 5.46
CA ASP A 39 -6.10 5.07 4.31
C ASP A 39 -5.27 5.09 3.02
N GLY A 40 -5.88 5.52 1.94
CA GLY A 40 -5.20 5.89 0.70
C GLY A 40 -5.32 4.88 -0.43
N TYR A 41 -6.02 3.79 -0.23
CA TYR A 41 -6.34 2.88 -1.32
C TYR A 41 -7.48 3.47 -2.16
N HIS A 42 -7.19 3.76 -3.44
CA HIS A 42 -8.15 4.41 -4.33
C HIS A 42 -8.93 3.37 -5.14
N PHE A 43 -10.25 3.34 -4.95
CA PHE A 43 -11.18 2.46 -5.66
C PHE A 43 -12.29 3.29 -6.32
N GLY A 44 -12.21 3.44 -7.66
CA GLY A 44 -13.17 4.27 -8.37
C GLY A 44 -13.16 5.71 -7.85
N ALA A 45 -14.26 6.16 -7.26
CA ALA A 45 -14.40 7.50 -6.67
C ALA A 45 -14.13 7.55 -5.15
N PHE A 46 -13.77 6.43 -4.54
CA PHE A 46 -13.65 6.31 -3.08
C PHE A 46 -12.25 5.94 -2.65
N ASP A 47 -11.83 6.54 -1.53
CA ASP A 47 -10.69 6.08 -0.76
C ASP A 47 -11.13 5.09 0.29
N VAL A 48 -10.34 4.06 0.52
CA VAL A 48 -10.63 3.01 1.47
C VAL A 48 -9.46 2.73 2.40
N TYR A 49 -9.78 2.37 3.62
CA TYR A 49 -8.85 1.94 4.66
C TYR A 49 -8.60 0.44 4.60
N CYS A 50 -7.51 0.00 5.22
CA CYS A 50 -7.31 -1.40 5.54
C CYS A 50 -7.97 -1.71 6.90
N PRO A 51 -9.07 -2.47 6.96
CA PRO A 51 -9.78 -2.73 8.22
C PRO A 51 -8.91 -3.44 9.27
N TRP A 52 -8.05 -4.34 8.84
CA TRP A 52 -7.13 -5.06 9.72
C TRP A 52 -6.24 -4.10 10.53
N ASP A 53 -5.64 -3.14 9.85
CA ASP A 53 -4.75 -2.18 10.48
C ASP A 53 -5.49 -1.26 11.44
N VAL A 54 -6.65 -0.73 11.01
CA VAL A 54 -7.49 0.13 11.83
C VAL A 54 -7.89 -0.59 13.11
N MET A 55 -8.39 -1.82 13.01
CA MET A 55 -8.83 -2.59 14.17
C MET A 55 -7.70 -2.92 15.13
N ASN A 56 -6.53 -3.30 14.61
CA ASN A 56 -5.36 -3.58 15.46
C ASN A 56 -4.88 -2.33 16.18
N TYR A 57 -4.85 -1.19 15.51
CA TYR A 57 -4.47 0.08 16.14
C TYR A 57 -5.46 0.51 17.22
N LEU A 58 -6.76 0.36 16.99
CA LEU A 58 -7.79 0.66 18.00
C LEU A 58 -7.65 -0.23 19.24
N LEU A 59 -7.39 -1.52 19.05
CA LEU A 59 -7.13 -2.44 20.17
C LEU A 59 -5.90 -2.03 20.97
N GLU A 60 -4.83 -1.61 20.29
CA GLU A 60 -3.63 -1.13 20.97
C GLU A 60 -3.88 0.17 21.75
N LEU A 61 -4.66 1.10 21.21
CA LEU A 61 -5.05 2.34 21.89
C LEU A 61 -5.90 2.09 23.14
N GLN A 62 -6.67 1.00 23.20
CA GLN A 62 -7.40 0.61 24.40
C GLN A 62 -6.46 0.17 25.53
N ARG A 63 -5.34 -0.46 25.17
CA ARG A 63 -4.31 -0.88 26.13
C ARG A 63 -3.38 0.26 26.52
N ASN A 64 -3.00 1.06 25.55
CA ASN A 64 -2.10 2.18 25.69
C ASN A 64 -2.62 3.39 24.91
N PRO A 65 -3.28 4.36 25.56
CA PRO A 65 -3.81 5.56 24.87
C PRO A 65 -2.76 6.43 24.20
N LYS A 66 -1.48 6.23 24.49
CA LYS A 66 -0.35 6.92 23.90
C LYS A 66 0.31 6.14 22.75
N ALA A 67 -0.26 5.00 22.37
CA ALA A 67 0.28 4.20 21.29
C ALA A 67 0.34 4.99 19.98
N LYS A 68 1.46 4.84 19.28
CA LYS A 68 1.65 5.43 17.95
C LYS A 68 1.27 4.41 16.89
N PRO A 69 0.78 4.86 15.71
CA PRO A 69 0.55 3.96 14.59
C PRO A 69 1.83 3.22 14.20
N ILE A 70 1.68 1.96 13.87
CA ILE A 70 2.75 1.10 13.37
C ILE A 70 2.26 0.32 12.15
N SER A 71 3.18 -0.31 11.44
CA SER A 71 2.84 -1.24 10.37
C SER A 71 2.44 -2.60 10.93
N TYR A 72 1.14 -2.87 10.99
CA TYR A 72 0.61 -4.19 11.35
C TYR A 72 0.79 -5.21 10.22
N TRP A 73 0.85 -4.74 9.00
CA TRP A 73 1.04 -5.58 7.82
C TRP A 73 2.46 -6.15 7.73
N LYS A 74 3.44 -5.40 8.20
CA LYS A 74 4.85 -5.83 8.24
C LYS A 74 5.05 -7.13 9.03
N ASN A 75 4.25 -7.35 10.05
CA ASN A 75 4.35 -8.49 10.96
C ASN A 75 3.49 -9.69 10.54
N THR A 76 2.59 -9.53 9.57
CA THR A 76 1.59 -10.54 9.19
C THR A 76 1.78 -11.08 7.79
N SER A 77 2.44 -10.34 6.90
CA SER A 77 2.72 -10.75 5.53
C SER A 77 4.21 -10.94 5.31
N ASP A 78 4.53 -11.93 4.51
CA ASP A 78 5.88 -12.10 4.00
C ASP A 78 6.15 -11.03 2.93
N ASN A 79 6.99 -10.06 3.25
CA ASN A 79 7.41 -9.02 2.32
C ASN A 79 8.41 -9.53 1.27
N ALA A 80 8.49 -10.85 1.09
CA ALA A 80 9.32 -11.51 0.09
C ALA A 80 9.06 -10.99 -1.33
N ILE A 81 7.83 -10.56 -1.63
CA ILE A 81 7.48 -9.95 -2.92
C ILE A 81 8.30 -8.69 -3.17
N ILE A 82 8.39 -7.78 -2.21
CA ILE A 82 9.19 -6.56 -2.34
C ILE A 82 10.67 -6.91 -2.46
N ARG A 83 11.15 -7.88 -1.69
CA ARG A 83 12.53 -8.33 -1.74
C ARG A 83 12.88 -8.95 -3.10
N SER A 84 12.06 -9.85 -3.61
CA SER A 84 12.21 -10.42 -4.96
C SER A 84 12.26 -9.35 -6.04
N PHE A 85 11.47 -8.31 -5.89
CA PHE A 85 11.41 -7.17 -6.77
C PHE A 85 12.73 -6.38 -6.75
N ILE A 86 13.28 -6.12 -5.57
CA ILE A 86 14.55 -5.42 -5.39
C ILE A 86 15.71 -6.25 -5.92
N ASP A 87 15.73 -7.55 -5.68
CA ASP A 87 16.77 -8.46 -6.18
C ASP A 87 16.80 -8.54 -7.72
N TYR A 88 15.68 -8.29 -8.37
CA TYR A 88 15.56 -8.21 -9.84
C TYR A 88 15.92 -6.81 -10.39
N ALA A 89 16.18 -5.83 -9.51
CA ALA A 89 16.23 -4.43 -9.86
C ALA A 89 17.49 -4.06 -10.67
N GLY A 90 17.25 -3.55 -11.88
CA GLY A 90 18.20 -2.70 -12.61
C GLY A 90 18.04 -1.23 -12.23
N SER A 91 18.83 -0.37 -12.86
CA SER A 91 18.80 1.09 -12.61
C SER A 91 17.41 1.75 -12.82
N THR A 92 16.63 1.27 -13.79
CA THR A 92 15.28 1.78 -14.08
C THR A 92 14.33 1.55 -12.92
N ILE A 93 14.36 0.36 -12.31
CA ILE A 93 13.54 0.00 -11.16
C ILE A 93 13.94 0.83 -9.94
N THR A 94 15.24 0.99 -9.70
CA THR A 94 15.75 1.80 -8.60
C THR A 94 15.26 3.25 -8.68
N ASN A 95 15.30 3.87 -9.84
CA ASN A 95 14.81 5.23 -10.05
C ASN A 95 13.30 5.35 -9.79
N LYS A 96 12.50 4.38 -10.22
CA LYS A 96 11.06 4.33 -9.94
C LYS A 96 10.77 4.15 -8.45
N LEU A 97 11.51 3.29 -7.74
CA LEU A 97 11.40 3.13 -6.30
C LEU A 97 11.71 4.43 -5.54
N GLU A 98 12.76 5.13 -5.94
CA GLU A 98 13.11 6.43 -5.35
C GLU A 98 11.99 7.45 -5.53
N THR A 99 11.40 7.52 -6.73
CA THR A 99 10.24 8.38 -7.01
C THR A 99 9.06 8.05 -6.10
N LEU A 100 8.73 6.78 -5.96
CA LEU A 100 7.64 6.32 -5.09
C LEU A 100 7.90 6.64 -3.62
N MET A 101 9.10 6.39 -3.13
CA MET A 101 9.47 6.68 -1.74
C MET A 101 9.50 8.18 -1.43
N ALA A 102 9.76 9.01 -2.42
CA ALA A 102 9.67 10.47 -2.30
C ALA A 102 8.23 11.01 -2.32
N GLY A 103 7.22 10.14 -2.44
CA GLY A 103 5.81 10.50 -2.49
C GLY A 103 5.29 10.80 -3.90
N GLY A 104 6.07 10.49 -4.93
CA GLY A 104 5.69 10.69 -6.33
C GLY A 104 4.92 9.52 -6.92
N CYS A 105 4.56 9.67 -8.19
CA CYS A 105 3.88 8.66 -8.98
C CYS A 105 4.79 8.13 -10.09
N ILE A 106 4.61 6.88 -10.44
CA ILE A 106 5.19 6.29 -11.65
C ILE A 106 4.10 5.95 -12.65
N VAL A 107 4.39 6.07 -13.93
CA VAL A 107 3.48 5.66 -15.01
C VAL A 107 3.90 4.29 -15.48
N GLN A 108 3.00 3.34 -15.40
CA GLN A 108 3.30 1.93 -15.58
C GLN A 108 2.15 1.18 -16.24
N ARG A 109 2.48 0.18 -17.05
CA ARG A 109 1.49 -0.77 -17.54
C ARG A 109 1.16 -1.77 -16.44
N VAL A 110 -0.13 -2.02 -16.22
CA VAL A 110 -0.62 -2.99 -15.25
C VAL A 110 -1.46 -4.04 -15.94
N ASP A 111 -1.10 -5.31 -15.71
CA ASP A 111 -1.89 -6.46 -16.11
C ASP A 111 -2.67 -6.98 -14.91
N GLU A 112 -3.98 -6.77 -14.91
CA GLU A 112 -4.88 -7.21 -13.84
C GLU A 112 -5.19 -8.72 -13.87
N ASN A 113 -4.84 -9.39 -14.97
CA ASN A 113 -5.03 -10.82 -15.16
C ASN A 113 -3.74 -11.64 -14.94
N LEU A 114 -2.74 -11.02 -14.33
CA LEU A 114 -1.45 -11.65 -14.07
C LEU A 114 -1.61 -12.89 -13.19
N THR A 115 -0.99 -14.01 -13.61
CA THR A 115 -0.87 -15.21 -12.81
C THR A 115 0.50 -15.26 -12.13
N TYR A 116 0.58 -15.97 -11.01
CA TYR A 116 1.81 -16.09 -10.20
C TYR A 116 3.01 -16.62 -11.01
N ASP A 117 2.77 -17.48 -12.00
CA ASP A 117 3.82 -18.09 -12.83
C ASP A 117 4.59 -17.09 -13.71
N TYR A 118 4.03 -15.91 -13.96
CA TYR A 118 4.62 -14.86 -14.79
C TYR A 118 5.26 -13.72 -14.00
N LEU A 119 5.37 -13.84 -12.70
CA LEU A 119 5.77 -12.77 -11.79
C LEU A 119 7.13 -12.16 -12.14
N HIS A 120 8.10 -12.97 -12.55
CA HIS A 120 9.47 -12.55 -12.88
C HIS A 120 9.75 -12.43 -14.38
N SER A 121 8.73 -12.52 -15.23
CA SER A 121 8.92 -12.52 -16.68
C SER A 121 9.16 -11.13 -17.28
N SER A 122 8.76 -10.06 -16.59
CA SER A 122 8.98 -8.69 -17.03
C SER A 122 8.87 -7.68 -15.88
N GLU A 123 9.41 -6.47 -16.10
CA GLU A 123 9.24 -5.34 -15.17
C GLU A 123 7.75 -4.99 -14.97
N ASP A 124 6.97 -4.99 -16.06
CA ASP A 124 5.52 -4.72 -15.98
C ASP A 124 4.80 -5.69 -15.04
N ASN A 125 5.17 -6.96 -15.05
CA ASN A 125 4.58 -7.97 -14.18
C ASN A 125 4.94 -7.74 -12.70
N LEU A 126 6.13 -7.26 -12.41
CA LEU A 126 6.53 -6.90 -11.05
C LEU A 126 5.70 -5.73 -10.51
N TRP A 127 5.52 -4.68 -11.30
CA TRP A 127 4.69 -3.54 -10.92
C TRP A 127 3.21 -3.91 -10.80
N SER A 128 2.71 -4.75 -11.70
CA SER A 128 1.35 -5.30 -11.62
C SER A 128 1.14 -6.09 -10.33
N THR A 129 2.11 -6.90 -9.94
CA THR A 129 2.05 -7.66 -8.68
C THR A 129 1.99 -6.75 -7.46
N LEU A 130 2.81 -5.71 -7.40
CA LEU A 130 2.77 -4.76 -6.29
C LEU A 130 1.43 -4.02 -6.21
N TYR A 131 0.85 -3.70 -7.36
CA TYR A 131 -0.49 -3.09 -7.41
C TYR A 131 -1.59 -4.08 -6.95
N LEU A 132 -1.59 -5.30 -7.46
CA LEU A 132 -2.61 -6.31 -7.15
C LEU A 132 -2.56 -6.78 -5.69
N THR A 133 -1.39 -6.76 -5.08
CA THR A 133 -1.19 -7.16 -3.68
C THR A 133 -1.35 -6.02 -2.68
N GLY A 134 -1.59 -4.79 -3.14
CA GLY A 134 -1.88 -3.66 -2.28
C GLY A 134 -0.67 -2.85 -1.79
N TYR A 135 0.54 -3.13 -2.30
CA TYR A 135 1.71 -2.29 -2.02
C TYR A 135 1.69 -0.96 -2.80
N LEU A 136 0.97 -0.92 -3.91
CA LEU A 136 0.74 0.28 -4.70
C LEU A 136 -0.75 0.46 -4.94
N THR A 137 -1.15 1.68 -5.22
CA THR A 137 -2.51 2.04 -5.61
C THR A 137 -2.48 2.95 -6.84
N LYS A 138 -3.59 3.03 -7.55
CA LYS A 138 -3.75 4.02 -8.63
C LYS A 138 -3.77 5.42 -8.03
N ALA A 139 -3.00 6.34 -8.60
CA ALA A 139 -3.00 7.73 -8.20
C ALA A 139 -4.34 8.39 -8.54
N ARG A 140 -4.75 9.35 -7.72
CA ARG A 140 -5.90 10.21 -8.00
C ARG A 140 -5.54 11.26 -9.06
N GLU A 141 -6.55 11.86 -9.69
CA GLU A 141 -6.35 12.98 -10.62
C GLU A 141 -5.60 14.16 -9.97
N GLU A 142 -5.80 14.38 -8.69
CA GLU A 142 -5.12 15.42 -7.89
C GLU A 142 -3.65 15.10 -7.63
N ASP A 143 -3.27 13.82 -7.57
CA ASP A 143 -1.89 13.37 -7.34
C ASP A 143 -1.08 13.26 -8.63
N TYR A 144 -1.73 13.03 -9.75
CA TYR A 144 -1.10 12.93 -11.07
C TYR A 144 -1.94 13.63 -12.13
N LYS A 145 -1.42 14.73 -12.65
CA LYS A 145 -2.11 15.60 -13.63
C LYS A 145 -1.62 15.43 -15.06
N GLY A 146 -0.67 14.55 -15.31
CA GLY A 146 -0.14 14.27 -16.63
C GLY A 146 -1.10 13.43 -17.48
N GLU A 147 -0.92 13.48 -18.81
CA GLU A 147 -1.61 12.55 -19.70
C GLU A 147 -1.05 11.14 -19.55
N LEU A 148 -1.95 10.15 -19.53
CA LEU A 148 -1.57 8.74 -19.48
C LEU A 148 -1.66 8.14 -20.89
N PRO A 149 -0.58 7.52 -21.41
CA PRO A 149 -0.67 6.72 -22.63
C PRO A 149 -1.68 5.58 -22.47
N ASP A 150 -2.22 5.12 -23.59
CA ASP A 150 -3.20 4.01 -23.58
C ASP A 150 -2.65 2.78 -22.88
N GLY A 151 -3.45 2.22 -21.97
CA GLY A 151 -3.09 1.03 -21.19
C GLY A 151 -2.11 1.29 -20.04
N MET A 152 -1.74 2.54 -19.80
CA MET A 152 -0.87 2.93 -18.69
C MET A 152 -1.68 3.52 -17.54
N VAL A 153 -1.19 3.35 -16.33
CA VAL A 153 -1.76 3.92 -15.10
C VAL A 153 -0.67 4.62 -14.30
N ALA A 154 -1.06 5.63 -13.54
CA ALA A 154 -0.18 6.23 -12.55
C ALA A 154 -0.34 5.48 -11.23
N LEU A 155 0.76 5.03 -10.65
CA LEU A 155 0.81 4.28 -9.40
C LEU A 155 1.56 5.08 -8.33
N MET A 156 1.13 4.93 -7.09
CA MET A 156 1.77 5.54 -5.93
C MET A 156 1.70 4.63 -4.71
N ILE A 157 2.51 4.93 -3.70
CA ILE A 157 2.42 4.27 -2.39
C ILE A 157 1.18 4.82 -1.68
N PRO A 158 0.28 3.95 -1.17
CA PRO A 158 -1.02 4.39 -0.66
C PRO A 158 -0.96 5.16 0.66
N ASN A 159 -0.03 4.83 1.55
CA ASN A 159 -0.01 5.40 2.90
C ASN A 159 1.35 5.25 3.59
N ALA A 160 1.45 5.79 4.80
CA ALA A 160 2.68 5.78 5.57
C ALA A 160 3.11 4.38 6.04
N GLU A 161 2.16 3.48 6.27
CA GLU A 161 2.46 2.09 6.61
C GLU A 161 3.24 1.39 5.49
N ILE A 162 2.74 1.47 4.28
CA ILE A 162 3.37 0.84 3.11
C ILE A 162 4.69 1.53 2.78
N LYS A 163 4.76 2.86 2.94
CA LYS A 163 6.02 3.60 2.77
C LYS A 163 7.10 3.08 3.73
N GLU A 164 6.77 2.86 4.99
CA GLU A 164 7.70 2.30 5.98
C GLU A 164 8.19 0.91 5.58
N ILE A 165 7.31 0.06 5.03
CA ILE A 165 7.69 -1.27 4.53
C ILE A 165 8.71 -1.16 3.39
N PHE A 166 8.48 -0.29 2.42
CA PHE A 166 9.42 -0.05 1.32
C PHE A 166 10.77 0.47 1.84
N GLU A 167 10.76 1.49 2.66
CA GLU A 167 11.98 2.09 3.23
C GLU A 167 12.81 1.06 3.99
N THR A 168 12.19 0.30 4.88
CA THR A 168 12.87 -0.73 5.68
C THR A 168 13.46 -1.84 4.82
N THR A 169 12.73 -2.28 3.80
CA THR A 169 13.17 -3.35 2.90
C THR A 169 14.31 -2.88 2.00
N VAL A 170 14.22 -1.67 1.47
CA VAL A 170 15.26 -1.07 0.61
C VAL A 170 16.55 -0.83 1.41
N ILE A 171 16.45 -0.27 2.63
CA ILE A 171 17.62 -0.06 3.50
C ILE A 171 18.32 -1.39 3.78
N LYS A 172 17.57 -2.42 4.13
CA LYS A 172 18.13 -3.74 4.38
C LYS A 172 18.84 -4.32 3.17
N TRP A 173 18.30 -4.13 1.99
CA TRP A 173 18.91 -4.59 0.75
C TRP A 173 20.24 -3.88 0.47
N PHE A 174 20.31 -2.56 0.67
CA PHE A 174 21.57 -1.81 0.54
C PHE A 174 22.61 -2.29 1.53
N ASP A 175 22.24 -2.53 2.77
CA ASP A 175 23.15 -3.04 3.80
C ASP A 175 23.68 -4.44 3.44
N ASP A 176 22.85 -5.31 2.90
CA ASP A 176 23.23 -6.66 2.48
C ASP A 176 24.14 -6.65 1.22
N SER A 177 23.95 -5.67 0.31
CA SER A 177 24.72 -5.56 -0.92
C SER A 177 26.12 -4.95 -0.73
N THR A 178 26.37 -4.32 0.41
CA THR A 178 27.67 -3.72 0.76
C THR A 178 28.60 -4.68 1.53
N LYS A 179 28.12 -5.86 1.83
CA LYS A 179 28.89 -6.94 2.48
C LYS A 179 29.46 -7.90 1.44
#